data_466a3ac691953fe1b68ad0569b5edf9f
#
_entry.id   466a3ac691953fe1b68ad0569b5edf9f
#
_cell.length_a   1.000
_cell.length_b   1.000
_cell.length_c   1.000
_cell.angle_alpha   90.00
_cell.angle_beta   90.00
_cell.angle_gamma   90.00
#
_symmetry.space_group_name_H-M   'P 1'
#
loop_
_entity.id
_entity.type
_entity.pdbx_description
1 polymer ?
#
loop_
_entity_poly.entity_id
_entity_poly.type
_entity_poly.pdbx_seq_one_letter_code
_entity_poly.pdbx_strand_id
1 'polypeptide(L)'
;MCIIASFDNIGVDFGFFKLYTALMEKILKGYSVQVENGVVASITYDGSDNVTVAGLCDIHTHGAMGHDVSEATQEALDAVSKFYLDNGVTAFSPTFVATPLDKLDKQLDKLYSLKQNYARMLPAHLEGPYISIEHKGAQPAENIDLEYKDEDAWFFEKHREHVGIVTLCPAVKGVEKLVKLLVSLGIKVQGGHDNARYPDIEKCMSAGLDGVTHIFCGCSTSVRGKTDFEKLLGLTETGLYRDELYVEAIADGKHLSKDLVKFIHKCKPADKIIYVSDSLSPAGMPLGEYKLGEHDIFSTDEVAYLKDMSSIAGSITNLSKMVRLALSHGHTLDTALTCTSSNPREYMGLNTQIKVGDKADFVVFDNDGRLKRVVLGSTEINY
;
A
#
# COMPACT_ATOMS: atom_id res chain seq x y z
N MET A 1 31.18 17.66 -5.35
CA MET A 1 31.84 18.71 -4.53
C MET A 1 31.11 20.00 -4.83
N CYS A 2 30.12 20.32 -3.99
CA CYS A 2 29.13 21.35 -4.21
C CYS A 2 29.69 22.76 -4.10
N ILE A 3 29.18 23.60 -4.98
CA ILE A 3 29.29 25.05 -4.90
C ILE A 3 28.25 25.50 -3.82
N ILE A 4 28.65 25.51 -2.56
CA ILE A 4 28.06 26.33 -1.49
C ILE A 4 29.16 27.33 -1.15
N ALA A 5 29.24 28.42 -1.90
CA ALA A 5 30.09 29.53 -1.57
C ALA A 5 29.34 30.83 -1.90
N SER A 6 29.11 31.60 -0.84
CA SER A 6 28.82 33.04 -0.81
C SER A 6 27.54 33.55 -1.46
N PHE A 7 26.43 33.44 -0.74
CA PHE A 7 25.26 34.31 -0.92
C PHE A 7 25.02 35.26 0.28
N ASP A 8 26.04 35.53 1.09
CA ASP A 8 25.93 36.40 2.28
C ASP A 8 25.76 37.91 1.99
N ASN A 9 25.65 38.30 0.72
CA ASN A 9 25.57 39.72 0.31
C ASN A 9 24.36 40.07 -0.59
N ILE A 10 23.40 39.19 -0.76
CA ILE A 10 22.12 39.52 -1.39
C ILE A 10 21.08 39.38 -0.31
N GLY A 11 20.48 40.51 0.13
CA GLY A 11 19.43 40.54 1.18
C GLY A 11 18.19 39.74 0.81
N VAL A 12 18.36 38.44 0.59
CA VAL A 12 17.28 37.47 0.40
C VAL A 12 16.75 37.11 1.78
N ASP A 13 15.51 37.45 2.04
CA ASP A 13 14.82 37.05 3.25
C ASP A 13 14.91 35.53 3.42
N PHE A 14 15.69 35.11 4.43
CA PHE A 14 15.84 33.69 4.79
C PHE A 14 14.50 32.98 5.03
N GLY A 15 13.47 33.71 5.42
CA GLY A 15 12.10 33.22 5.54
C GLY A 15 11.49 32.85 4.18
N PHE A 16 11.76 33.66 3.15
CA PHE A 16 11.24 33.40 1.81
C PHE A 16 11.92 32.19 1.14
N PHE A 17 13.23 32.00 1.35
CA PHE A 17 13.97 30.84 0.84
C PHE A 17 13.56 29.54 1.53
N LYS A 18 13.36 29.58 2.86
CA LYS A 18 12.82 28.43 3.63
C LYS A 18 11.38 28.10 3.22
N LEU A 19 10.54 29.09 2.97
CA LEU A 19 9.19 28.88 2.48
C LEU A 19 9.17 28.29 1.07
N TYR A 20 10.07 28.75 0.19
CA TYR A 20 10.17 28.23 -1.18
C TYR A 20 10.67 26.78 -1.22
N THR A 21 11.66 26.41 -0.38
CA THR A 21 12.09 25.00 -0.21
C THR A 21 10.99 24.15 0.39
N ALA A 22 10.28 24.63 1.41
CA ALA A 22 9.14 23.91 2.02
C ALA A 22 8.02 23.60 1.03
N LEU A 23 7.76 24.49 0.07
CA LEU A 23 6.75 24.27 -0.97
C LEU A 23 7.10 23.13 -1.96
N MET A 24 8.36 22.68 -1.97
CA MET A 24 8.83 21.58 -2.82
C MET A 24 9.08 20.29 -2.03
N GLU A 25 9.04 20.33 -0.71
CA GLU A 25 9.30 19.16 0.14
C GLU A 25 8.03 18.33 0.35
N LYS A 26 8.19 17.01 0.30
CA LYS A 26 7.12 16.04 0.65
C LYS A 26 6.98 15.90 2.18
N ILE A 27 8.00 16.27 2.94
CA ILE A 27 8.09 16.16 4.41
C ILE A 27 8.45 17.53 5.00
N LEU A 28 7.55 18.11 5.80
CA LEU A 28 7.73 19.39 6.45
C LEU A 28 8.22 19.18 7.89
N LYS A 29 9.44 19.61 8.22
CA LYS A 29 10.03 19.50 9.56
C LYS A 29 10.11 20.85 10.25
N GLY A 30 9.53 20.95 11.46
CA GLY A 30 9.50 22.19 12.22
C GLY A 30 8.52 23.22 11.63
N TYR A 31 7.43 22.74 11.03
CA TYR A 31 6.37 23.59 10.52
C TYR A 31 5.05 23.28 11.18
N SER A 32 4.28 24.33 11.47
CA SER A 32 2.86 24.24 11.76
C SER A 32 2.03 24.47 10.51
N VAL A 33 0.96 23.68 10.38
CA VAL A 33 -0.01 23.78 9.29
C VAL A 33 -1.37 24.13 9.89
N GLN A 34 -1.90 25.28 9.51
CA GLN A 34 -3.23 25.74 9.94
C GLN A 34 -4.26 25.43 8.86
N VAL A 35 -5.46 25.07 9.30
CA VAL A 35 -6.57 24.68 8.43
C VAL A 35 -7.79 25.54 8.78
N GLU A 36 -8.41 26.08 7.75
CA GLU A 36 -9.68 26.82 7.84
C GLU A 36 -10.66 26.22 6.84
N ASN A 37 -11.85 25.87 7.31
CA ASN A 37 -12.91 25.29 6.47
C ASN A 37 -12.46 24.07 5.63
N GLY A 38 -11.56 23.24 6.17
CA GLY A 38 -11.04 22.05 5.50
C GLY A 38 -9.97 22.31 4.43
N VAL A 39 -9.44 23.52 4.36
CA VAL A 39 -8.40 23.97 3.43
C VAL A 39 -7.17 24.41 4.21
N VAL A 40 -5.98 24.11 3.71
CA VAL A 40 -4.71 24.58 4.29
C VAL A 40 -4.63 26.10 4.16
N ALA A 41 -4.75 26.80 5.28
CA ALA A 41 -4.77 28.27 5.33
C ALA A 41 -3.35 28.86 5.40
N SER A 42 -2.43 28.23 6.17
CA SER A 42 -1.04 28.67 6.26
C SER A 42 -0.11 27.52 6.60
N ILE A 43 1.16 27.68 6.22
CA ILE A 43 2.29 26.82 6.58
C ILE A 43 3.38 27.74 7.11
N THR A 44 3.72 27.58 8.39
CA THR A 44 4.67 28.49 9.08
C THR A 44 5.77 27.69 9.75
N TYR A 45 7.02 28.05 9.50
CA TYR A 45 8.14 27.48 10.25
C TYR A 45 8.10 27.99 11.69
N ASP A 46 8.02 27.08 12.65
CA ASP A 46 7.96 27.38 14.08
C ASP A 46 9.09 26.75 14.89
N GLY A 47 9.94 25.93 14.24
CA GLY A 47 11.06 25.25 14.86
C GLY A 47 10.64 24.13 15.83
N SER A 48 9.38 23.68 15.77
CA SER A 48 8.87 22.56 16.59
C SER A 48 9.48 21.22 16.14
N ASP A 49 9.27 20.20 16.97
CA ASP A 49 9.62 18.81 16.64
C ASP A 49 8.61 18.13 15.71
N ASN A 50 7.66 18.87 15.16
CA ASN A 50 6.65 18.34 14.29
C ASN A 50 7.23 17.94 12.92
N VAL A 51 6.82 16.76 12.46
CA VAL A 51 7.10 16.24 11.13
C VAL A 51 5.78 16.00 10.43
N THR A 52 5.47 16.83 9.45
CA THR A 52 4.18 16.81 8.74
C THR A 52 4.36 16.26 7.33
N VAL A 53 3.51 15.32 6.95
CA VAL A 53 3.46 14.71 5.61
C VAL A 53 2.01 14.63 5.14
N ALA A 54 1.80 14.47 3.84
CA ALA A 54 0.49 14.08 3.32
C ALA A 54 -0.01 12.83 4.07
N GLY A 55 -1.32 12.66 4.20
CA GLY A 55 -1.89 11.56 4.97
C GLY A 55 -1.34 10.20 4.56
N LEU A 56 -1.21 9.26 5.49
CA LEU A 56 -0.75 7.91 5.17
C LEU A 56 -1.72 7.27 4.16
N CYS A 57 -1.19 6.42 3.30
CA CYS A 57 -1.94 5.77 2.24
C CYS A 57 -1.67 4.26 2.26
N ASP A 58 -2.71 3.47 2.48
CA ASP A 58 -2.62 2.02 2.51
C ASP A 58 -3.24 1.42 1.26
N ILE A 59 -2.41 0.87 0.37
CA ILE A 59 -2.86 0.36 -0.92
C ILE A 59 -3.15 -1.14 -0.93
N HIS A 60 -3.00 -1.80 0.24
CA HIS A 60 -3.27 -3.23 0.40
C HIS A 60 -3.82 -3.51 1.79
N THR A 61 -5.14 -3.70 1.89
CA THR A 61 -5.81 -3.93 3.16
C THR A 61 -7.21 -4.54 2.99
N HIS A 62 -7.49 -5.64 3.70
CA HIS A 62 -8.73 -6.40 3.59
C HIS A 62 -9.79 -5.96 4.59
N GLY A 63 -9.39 -5.38 5.73
CA GLY A 63 -10.36 -5.00 6.74
C GLY A 63 -9.77 -4.58 8.08
N ALA A 64 -10.67 -4.27 9.02
CA ALA A 64 -10.39 -3.91 10.40
C ALA A 64 -11.67 -3.94 11.23
N MET A 65 -11.57 -3.86 12.56
CA MET A 65 -12.69 -3.68 13.51
C MET A 65 -13.77 -4.75 13.40
N GLY A 66 -13.38 -5.97 13.08
CA GLY A 66 -14.28 -7.11 12.93
C GLY A 66 -14.93 -7.24 11.55
N HIS A 67 -14.62 -6.34 10.61
CA HIS A 67 -15.22 -6.26 9.28
C HIS A 67 -14.21 -6.49 8.17
N ASP A 68 -14.68 -7.15 7.11
CA ASP A 68 -13.97 -7.31 5.83
C ASP A 68 -14.61 -6.38 4.79
N VAL A 69 -13.78 -5.72 3.95
CA VAL A 69 -14.26 -4.78 2.93
C VAL A 69 -15.18 -5.45 1.91
N SER A 70 -15.03 -6.77 1.70
CA SER A 70 -15.86 -7.56 0.80
C SER A 70 -17.32 -7.73 1.25
N GLU A 71 -17.64 -7.40 2.51
CA GLU A 71 -19.04 -7.34 3.00
C GLU A 71 -19.83 -6.27 2.23
N ALA A 72 -19.15 -5.23 1.75
CA ALA A 72 -19.73 -4.11 1.01
C ALA A 72 -20.98 -3.53 1.70
N THR A 73 -20.93 -3.33 3.01
CA THR A 73 -21.99 -2.72 3.82
C THR A 73 -21.55 -1.34 4.33
N GLN A 74 -22.52 -0.44 4.60
CA GLN A 74 -22.20 0.87 5.18
C GLN A 74 -21.53 0.72 6.54
N GLU A 75 -21.97 -0.23 7.36
CA GLU A 75 -21.40 -0.51 8.68
C GLU A 75 -19.92 -0.92 8.57
N ALA A 76 -19.61 -1.88 7.70
CA ALA A 76 -18.24 -2.35 7.47
C ALA A 76 -17.34 -1.21 6.93
N LEU A 77 -17.82 -0.46 5.92
CA LEU A 77 -17.06 0.66 5.37
C LEU A 77 -16.79 1.74 6.42
N ASP A 78 -17.78 2.09 7.23
CA ASP A 78 -17.63 3.11 8.28
C ASP A 78 -16.67 2.65 9.37
N ALA A 79 -16.77 1.40 9.85
CA ALA A 79 -15.88 0.84 10.85
C ALA A 79 -14.42 0.81 10.37
N VAL A 80 -14.20 0.24 9.17
CA VAL A 80 -12.87 0.10 8.56
C VAL A 80 -12.26 1.48 8.26
N SER A 81 -12.99 2.35 7.56
CA SER A 81 -12.46 3.67 7.17
C SER A 81 -12.21 4.60 8.37
N LYS A 82 -13.04 4.47 9.44
CA LYS A 82 -12.79 5.19 10.69
C LYS A 82 -11.52 4.70 11.38
N PHE A 83 -11.34 3.38 11.49
CA PHE A 83 -10.12 2.81 12.07
C PHE A 83 -8.86 3.30 11.34
N TYR A 84 -8.88 3.36 10.01
CA TYR A 84 -7.76 3.86 9.25
C TYR A 84 -7.51 5.35 9.52
N LEU A 85 -8.55 6.17 9.50
CA LEU A 85 -8.43 7.60 9.80
C LEU A 85 -7.88 7.85 11.20
N ASP A 86 -8.39 7.11 12.21
CA ASP A 86 -7.92 7.17 13.60
C ASP A 86 -6.44 6.72 13.73
N ASN A 87 -5.87 6.04 12.76
CA ASN A 87 -4.48 5.62 12.72
C ASN A 87 -3.64 6.35 11.66
N GLY A 88 -4.10 7.50 11.17
CA GLY A 88 -3.35 8.37 10.26
C GLY A 88 -3.47 8.01 8.78
N VAL A 89 -4.17 6.94 8.43
CA VAL A 89 -4.41 6.56 7.04
C VAL A 89 -5.61 7.36 6.51
N THR A 90 -5.33 8.34 5.66
CA THR A 90 -6.37 9.20 5.08
C THR A 90 -6.93 8.70 3.76
N ALA A 91 -6.23 7.73 3.15
CA ALA A 91 -6.65 7.07 1.91
C ALA A 91 -6.26 5.58 1.94
N PHE A 92 -7.13 4.70 1.47
CA PHE A 92 -6.86 3.26 1.42
C PHE A 92 -7.52 2.60 0.21
N SER A 93 -6.89 1.55 -0.35
CA SER A 93 -7.48 0.69 -1.39
C SER A 93 -8.09 -0.54 -0.72
N PRO A 94 -9.43 -0.70 -0.74
CA PRO A 94 -10.06 -1.91 -0.25
C PRO A 94 -9.59 -3.10 -1.09
N THR A 95 -9.05 -4.14 -0.43
CA THR A 95 -8.43 -5.28 -1.10
C THR A 95 -9.32 -6.51 -1.02
N PHE A 96 -9.56 -7.15 -2.17
CA PHE A 96 -10.36 -8.35 -2.29
C PHE A 96 -9.45 -9.55 -2.53
N VAL A 97 -9.59 -10.59 -1.72
CA VAL A 97 -8.97 -11.90 -1.99
C VAL A 97 -9.51 -12.50 -3.29
N ALA A 98 -8.84 -13.53 -3.81
CA ALA A 98 -9.28 -14.25 -5.01
C ALA A 98 -10.78 -14.58 -4.93
N THR A 99 -11.54 -14.01 -5.83
CA THR A 99 -13.01 -14.06 -5.87
C THR A 99 -13.47 -14.14 -7.33
N PRO A 100 -14.47 -14.98 -7.66
CA PRO A 100 -15.03 -15.04 -9.01
C PRO A 100 -15.53 -13.69 -9.50
N LEU A 101 -15.31 -13.36 -10.79
CA LEU A 101 -15.59 -12.04 -11.36
C LEU A 101 -17.06 -11.62 -11.23
N ASP A 102 -18.01 -12.56 -11.33
CA ASP A 102 -19.44 -12.29 -11.18
C ASP A 102 -19.84 -11.92 -9.74
N LYS A 103 -19.09 -12.40 -8.75
CA LYS A 103 -19.26 -12.04 -7.33
C LYS A 103 -18.60 -10.68 -7.08
N LEU A 104 -17.37 -10.47 -7.59
CA LEU A 104 -16.67 -9.17 -7.52
C LEU A 104 -17.49 -8.05 -8.16
N ASP A 105 -18.12 -8.31 -9.31
CA ASP A 105 -18.99 -7.35 -9.99
C ASP A 105 -20.05 -6.76 -9.06
N LYS A 106 -20.76 -7.62 -8.36
CA LYS A 106 -21.81 -7.22 -7.41
C LYS A 106 -21.25 -6.53 -6.16
N GLN A 107 -20.10 -7.01 -5.67
CA GLN A 107 -19.46 -6.44 -4.48
C GLN A 107 -18.92 -5.04 -4.77
N LEU A 108 -18.26 -4.82 -5.92
CA LEU A 108 -17.74 -3.51 -6.32
C LEU A 108 -18.88 -2.51 -6.57
N ASP A 109 -19.92 -2.89 -7.35
CA ASP A 109 -21.08 -2.03 -7.58
C ASP A 109 -21.70 -1.57 -6.26
N LYS A 110 -21.84 -2.49 -5.29
CA LYS A 110 -22.41 -2.20 -3.98
C LYS A 110 -21.46 -1.32 -3.15
N LEU A 111 -20.17 -1.68 -3.04
CA LEU A 111 -19.20 -0.95 -2.24
C LEU A 111 -19.05 0.51 -2.69
N TYR A 112 -18.92 0.74 -4.00
CA TYR A 112 -18.74 2.10 -4.54
C TYR A 112 -20.04 2.92 -4.60
N SER A 113 -21.20 2.32 -4.29
CA SER A 113 -22.45 3.05 -4.08
C SER A 113 -22.59 3.60 -2.65
N LEU A 114 -21.74 3.16 -1.71
CA LEU A 114 -21.81 3.57 -0.30
C LEU A 114 -21.26 4.98 -0.07
N LYS A 115 -21.72 5.60 1.01
CA LYS A 115 -21.22 6.92 1.41
C LYS A 115 -19.88 6.78 2.12
N GLN A 116 -18.90 7.61 1.71
CA GLN A 116 -17.60 7.70 2.39
C GLN A 116 -17.67 8.74 3.50
N ASN A 117 -17.58 8.31 4.76
CA ASN A 117 -17.72 9.17 5.93
C ASN A 117 -16.38 9.50 6.61
N TYR A 118 -15.33 8.71 6.39
CA TYR A 118 -14.04 8.80 7.10
C TYR A 118 -12.87 8.80 6.13
N ALA A 119 -11.86 7.92 6.28
CA ALA A 119 -10.76 7.81 5.34
C ALA A 119 -11.26 7.57 3.91
N ARG A 120 -10.60 8.22 2.95
CA ARG A 120 -11.00 8.13 1.55
C ARG A 120 -10.74 6.73 0.99
N MET A 121 -11.77 6.08 0.51
CA MET A 121 -11.67 4.84 -0.25
C MET A 121 -11.16 5.16 -1.66
N LEU A 122 -10.06 4.55 -2.05
CA LEU A 122 -9.48 4.57 -3.39
C LEU A 122 -10.10 3.46 -4.26
N PRO A 123 -9.80 3.41 -5.57
CA PRO A 123 -10.11 2.23 -6.36
C PRO A 123 -9.51 0.96 -5.74
N ALA A 124 -10.24 -0.14 -5.80
CA ALA A 124 -9.93 -1.40 -5.14
C ALA A 124 -8.63 -2.03 -5.64
N HIS A 125 -8.00 -2.79 -4.77
CA HIS A 125 -6.95 -3.73 -5.10
C HIS A 125 -7.57 -5.14 -5.21
N LEU A 126 -7.45 -5.78 -6.37
CA LEU A 126 -7.88 -7.16 -6.57
C LEU A 126 -6.66 -8.07 -6.46
N GLU A 127 -6.64 -8.88 -5.42
CA GLU A 127 -5.59 -9.86 -5.18
C GLU A 127 -6.01 -11.21 -5.77
N GLY A 128 -5.74 -11.37 -7.06
CA GLY A 128 -6.26 -12.44 -7.90
C GLY A 128 -7.50 -12.01 -8.71
N PRO A 129 -8.26 -12.96 -9.29
CA PRO A 129 -8.18 -14.43 -9.13
C PRO A 129 -7.05 -15.12 -9.92
N TYR A 130 -6.35 -14.45 -10.81
CA TYR A 130 -5.32 -15.01 -11.70
C TYR A 130 -3.98 -15.20 -10.99
N ILE A 131 -3.93 -16.05 -9.95
CA ILE A 131 -2.77 -16.32 -9.12
C ILE A 131 -2.40 -17.81 -9.09
N SER A 132 -1.26 -18.17 -8.50
CA SER A 132 -0.80 -19.56 -8.42
C SER A 132 -1.42 -20.31 -7.24
N ILE A 133 -1.91 -21.52 -7.47
CA ILE A 133 -2.32 -22.44 -6.40
C ILE A 133 -1.13 -22.81 -5.48
N GLU A 134 0.07 -22.97 -6.05
CA GLU A 134 1.26 -23.36 -5.29
C GLU A 134 1.66 -22.32 -4.24
N HIS A 135 1.44 -21.04 -4.52
CA HIS A 135 1.81 -19.92 -3.68
C HIS A 135 0.58 -19.14 -3.19
N LYS A 136 -0.58 -19.79 -3.12
CA LYS A 136 -1.84 -19.15 -2.77
C LYS A 136 -1.88 -18.53 -1.36
N GLY A 137 -1.03 -18.99 -0.43
CA GLY A 137 -1.12 -18.56 0.97
C GLY A 137 -2.51 -18.80 1.54
N ALA A 138 -3.15 -17.76 2.07
CA ALA A 138 -4.51 -17.79 2.60
C ALA A 138 -5.62 -17.59 1.56
N GLN A 139 -5.28 -17.43 0.28
CA GLN A 139 -6.26 -17.27 -0.79
C GLN A 139 -7.14 -18.52 -0.97
N PRO A 140 -8.45 -18.38 -1.24
CA PRO A 140 -9.36 -19.52 -1.45
C PRO A 140 -9.03 -20.22 -2.78
N ALA A 141 -8.56 -21.46 -2.69
CA ALA A 141 -8.08 -22.24 -3.86
C ALA A 141 -9.17 -22.43 -4.92
N GLU A 142 -10.42 -22.57 -4.49
CA GLU A 142 -11.58 -22.77 -5.36
C GLU A 142 -11.92 -21.56 -6.22
N ASN A 143 -11.42 -20.39 -5.87
CA ASN A 143 -11.64 -19.13 -6.59
C ASN A 143 -10.48 -18.73 -7.49
N ILE A 144 -9.40 -19.53 -7.54
CA ILE A 144 -8.21 -19.24 -8.32
C ILE A 144 -8.42 -19.65 -9.79
N ASP A 145 -8.19 -18.70 -10.69
CA ASP A 145 -8.19 -18.92 -12.13
C ASP A 145 -6.78 -19.09 -12.68
N LEU A 146 -6.54 -20.21 -13.35
CA LEU A 146 -5.23 -20.56 -13.95
C LEU A 146 -5.09 -20.12 -15.41
N GLU A 147 -6.12 -19.46 -15.96
CA GLU A 147 -6.14 -18.97 -17.33
C GLU A 147 -7.00 -17.71 -17.44
N TYR A 148 -6.41 -16.62 -17.93
CA TYR A 148 -7.18 -15.46 -18.38
C TYR A 148 -7.77 -15.72 -19.75
N LYS A 149 -9.04 -15.41 -19.94
CA LYS A 149 -9.77 -15.51 -21.19
C LYS A 149 -10.20 -14.13 -21.66
N ASP A 150 -10.17 -13.91 -22.98
CA ASP A 150 -10.53 -12.61 -23.55
C ASP A 150 -11.99 -12.20 -23.21
N GLU A 151 -12.85 -13.18 -22.92
CA GLU A 151 -14.23 -12.95 -22.46
C GLU A 151 -14.32 -12.30 -21.07
N ASP A 152 -13.27 -12.39 -20.24
CA ASP A 152 -13.24 -11.78 -18.89
C ASP A 152 -12.98 -10.26 -18.94
N ALA A 153 -12.61 -9.73 -20.11
CA ALA A 153 -12.30 -8.30 -20.29
C ALA A 153 -13.44 -7.37 -19.86
N TRP A 154 -14.71 -7.80 -20.06
CA TRP A 154 -15.89 -7.01 -19.71
C TRP A 154 -15.88 -6.50 -18.28
N PHE A 155 -15.35 -7.32 -17.34
CA PHE A 155 -15.32 -6.98 -15.94
C PHE A 155 -14.40 -5.77 -15.68
N PHE A 156 -13.17 -5.81 -16.20
CA PHE A 156 -12.19 -4.73 -16.02
C PHE A 156 -12.61 -3.46 -16.78
N GLU A 157 -13.19 -3.60 -17.97
CA GLU A 157 -13.75 -2.47 -18.73
C GLU A 157 -14.89 -1.78 -17.97
N LYS A 158 -15.82 -2.56 -17.38
CA LYS A 158 -16.92 -2.07 -16.57
C LYS A 158 -16.40 -1.35 -15.31
N HIS A 159 -15.44 -1.94 -14.61
CA HIS A 159 -14.97 -1.48 -13.32
C HIS A 159 -13.68 -0.64 -13.37
N ARG A 160 -13.31 -0.10 -14.51
CA ARG A 160 -12.07 0.69 -14.67
C ARG A 160 -11.92 1.85 -13.68
N GLU A 161 -13.03 2.42 -13.19
CA GLU A 161 -13.03 3.50 -12.20
C GLU A 161 -13.01 2.94 -10.75
N HIS A 162 -13.37 1.66 -10.57
CA HIS A 162 -13.47 1.01 -9.27
C HIS A 162 -12.26 0.14 -8.94
N VAL A 163 -11.48 -0.28 -9.93
CA VAL A 163 -10.28 -1.11 -9.78
C VAL A 163 -9.04 -0.26 -10.03
N GLY A 164 -8.15 -0.18 -9.04
CA GLY A 164 -6.92 0.59 -9.12
C GLY A 164 -5.66 -0.26 -9.26
N ILE A 165 -5.67 -1.45 -8.64
CA ILE A 165 -4.54 -2.38 -8.64
C ILE A 165 -5.06 -3.79 -8.89
N VAL A 166 -4.32 -4.58 -9.65
CA VAL A 166 -4.54 -6.03 -9.80
C VAL A 166 -3.25 -6.77 -9.53
N THR A 167 -3.28 -7.68 -8.56
CA THR A 167 -2.21 -8.65 -8.31
C THR A 167 -2.48 -9.93 -9.09
N LEU A 168 -1.47 -10.40 -9.82
CA LEU A 168 -1.57 -11.59 -10.64
C LEU A 168 -0.24 -12.37 -10.67
N CYS A 169 -0.34 -13.67 -11.03
CA CYS A 169 0.83 -14.50 -11.26
C CYS A 169 1.29 -14.39 -12.72
N PRO A 170 2.53 -13.94 -13.00
CA PRO A 170 3.02 -13.82 -14.37
C PRO A 170 3.07 -15.13 -15.16
N ALA A 171 2.99 -16.30 -14.50
CA ALA A 171 2.99 -17.62 -15.14
C ALA A 171 1.57 -18.11 -15.51
N VAL A 172 0.51 -17.40 -15.15
CA VAL A 172 -0.85 -17.77 -15.53
C VAL A 172 -1.03 -17.63 -17.05
N LYS A 173 -1.69 -18.63 -17.64
CA LYS A 173 -1.91 -18.64 -19.09
C LYS A 173 -2.76 -17.44 -19.53
N GLY A 174 -2.31 -16.75 -20.57
CA GLY A 174 -3.01 -15.58 -21.14
C GLY A 174 -2.84 -14.27 -20.37
N VAL A 175 -2.17 -14.28 -19.21
CA VAL A 175 -2.07 -13.13 -18.31
C VAL A 175 -1.36 -11.92 -18.95
N GLU A 176 -0.44 -12.12 -19.90
CA GLU A 176 0.18 -11.00 -20.62
C GLU A 176 -0.84 -10.13 -21.36
N LYS A 177 -1.91 -10.74 -21.92
CA LYS A 177 -3.01 -9.99 -22.55
C LYS A 177 -3.79 -9.19 -21.51
N LEU A 178 -4.04 -9.79 -20.33
CA LEU A 178 -4.69 -9.10 -19.21
C LEU A 178 -3.86 -7.92 -18.77
N VAL A 179 -2.54 -8.06 -18.58
CA VAL A 179 -1.65 -6.94 -18.22
C VAL A 179 -1.79 -5.78 -19.22
N LYS A 180 -1.75 -6.06 -20.52
CA LYS A 180 -1.94 -5.02 -21.57
C LYS A 180 -3.30 -4.33 -21.48
N LEU A 181 -4.37 -5.09 -21.22
CA LEU A 181 -5.71 -4.53 -21.02
C LEU A 181 -5.74 -3.62 -19.79
N LEU A 182 -5.30 -4.11 -18.63
CA LEU A 182 -5.30 -3.36 -17.37
C LEU A 182 -4.54 -2.03 -17.50
N VAL A 183 -3.35 -2.07 -18.07
CA VAL A 183 -2.53 -0.87 -18.31
C VAL A 183 -3.26 0.11 -19.26
N SER A 184 -3.93 -0.39 -20.29
CA SER A 184 -4.70 0.48 -21.21
C SER A 184 -5.91 1.14 -20.54
N LEU A 185 -6.43 0.55 -19.47
CA LEU A 185 -7.50 1.09 -18.61
C LEU A 185 -6.98 2.00 -17.48
N GLY A 186 -5.66 2.17 -17.35
CA GLY A 186 -5.03 2.95 -16.29
C GLY A 186 -4.93 2.23 -14.95
N ILE A 187 -5.14 0.92 -14.93
CA ILE A 187 -5.07 0.06 -13.74
C ILE A 187 -3.61 -0.38 -13.54
N LYS A 188 -3.12 -0.29 -12.30
CA LYS A 188 -1.80 -0.75 -11.89
C LYS A 188 -1.74 -2.28 -11.84
N VAL A 189 -0.60 -2.85 -12.21
CA VAL A 189 -0.44 -4.30 -12.24
C VAL A 189 0.75 -4.73 -11.42
N GLN A 190 0.51 -5.58 -10.44
CA GLN A 190 1.54 -6.14 -9.59
C GLN A 190 1.65 -7.66 -9.77
N GLY A 191 2.86 -8.19 -9.65
CA GLY A 191 3.08 -9.62 -9.51
C GLY A 191 2.95 -10.05 -8.05
N GLY A 192 2.31 -11.18 -7.79
CA GLY A 192 2.20 -11.76 -6.45
C GLY A 192 1.53 -13.12 -6.47
N HIS A 193 1.58 -13.84 -5.36
CA HIS A 193 1.07 -15.22 -5.25
C HIS A 193 1.47 -16.06 -6.47
N ASP A 194 2.78 -16.06 -6.77
CA ASP A 194 3.28 -16.52 -8.05
C ASP A 194 4.27 -17.70 -7.94
N ASN A 195 4.30 -18.49 -9.01
CA ASN A 195 5.33 -19.50 -9.27
C ASN A 195 6.09 -19.21 -10.57
N ALA A 196 6.09 -17.96 -10.99
CA ALA A 196 6.69 -17.50 -12.24
C ALA A 196 8.23 -17.57 -12.20
N ARG A 197 8.81 -17.52 -13.38
CA ARG A 197 10.24 -17.38 -13.61
C ARG A 197 10.53 -16.13 -14.40
N TYR A 198 11.77 -15.71 -14.39
CA TYR A 198 12.17 -14.45 -15.00
C TYR A 198 11.62 -14.22 -16.43
N PRO A 199 11.62 -15.21 -17.36
CA PRO A 199 11.03 -14.97 -18.69
C PRO A 199 9.53 -14.65 -18.69
N ASP A 200 8.77 -15.23 -17.75
CA ASP A 200 7.33 -14.92 -17.62
C ASP A 200 7.14 -13.55 -17.00
N ILE A 201 7.92 -13.23 -15.97
CA ILE A 201 7.92 -11.93 -15.31
C ILE A 201 8.33 -10.84 -16.30
N GLU A 202 9.40 -11.02 -17.09
CA GLU A 202 9.88 -10.06 -18.09
C GLU A 202 8.84 -9.77 -19.17
N LYS A 203 8.08 -10.78 -19.61
CA LYS A 203 6.96 -10.57 -20.54
C LYS A 203 5.88 -9.66 -19.95
N CYS A 204 5.50 -9.92 -18.68
CA CYS A 204 4.51 -9.09 -17.99
C CYS A 204 5.05 -7.69 -17.72
N MET A 205 6.32 -7.51 -17.36
CA MET A 205 6.97 -6.19 -17.26
C MET A 205 6.95 -5.45 -18.59
N SER A 206 7.28 -6.14 -19.69
CA SER A 206 7.22 -5.56 -21.03
C SER A 206 5.81 -5.18 -21.46
N ALA A 207 4.78 -5.81 -20.88
CA ALA A 207 3.38 -5.46 -21.05
C ALA A 207 2.89 -4.34 -20.12
N GLY A 208 3.68 -3.99 -19.08
CA GLY A 208 3.43 -2.88 -18.16
C GLY A 208 3.17 -3.25 -16.70
N LEU A 209 3.51 -4.47 -16.27
CA LEU A 209 3.57 -4.81 -14.84
C LEU A 209 4.61 -3.91 -14.17
N ASP A 210 4.21 -3.18 -13.12
CA ASP A 210 4.99 -2.11 -12.50
C ASP A 210 5.23 -2.27 -10.98
N GLY A 211 4.77 -3.39 -10.38
CA GLY A 211 4.96 -3.63 -8.95
C GLY A 211 5.01 -5.11 -8.55
N VAL A 212 5.39 -5.33 -7.29
CA VAL A 212 5.40 -6.63 -6.61
C VAL A 212 4.61 -6.50 -5.31
N THR A 213 3.58 -7.30 -5.18
CA THR A 213 2.71 -7.37 -4.01
C THR A 213 3.45 -8.05 -2.86
N HIS A 214 3.39 -7.48 -1.65
CA HIS A 214 3.95 -7.99 -0.39
C HIS A 214 5.18 -8.92 -0.57
N ILE A 215 6.26 -8.30 -1.07
CA ILE A 215 7.51 -9.00 -1.43
C ILE A 215 7.96 -10.01 -0.36
N PHE A 216 8.42 -11.16 -0.74
CA PHE A 216 8.74 -12.35 0.06
C PHE A 216 7.53 -13.15 0.56
N CYS A 217 6.32 -12.62 0.54
CA CYS A 217 5.13 -13.33 0.96
C CYS A 217 4.40 -13.87 -0.28
N GLY A 218 4.30 -15.21 -0.42
CA GLY A 218 3.69 -15.82 -1.60
C GLY A 218 4.37 -15.51 -2.94
N CYS A 219 5.58 -14.98 -2.93
CA CYS A 219 6.36 -14.67 -4.13
C CYS A 219 7.35 -15.79 -4.43
N SER A 220 7.52 -16.10 -5.73
CA SER A 220 8.54 -17.04 -6.18
C SER A 220 9.96 -16.52 -5.87
N THR A 221 10.86 -17.45 -5.62
CA THR A 221 12.29 -17.20 -5.45
C THR A 221 13.10 -17.87 -6.55
N SER A 222 14.40 -17.60 -6.60
CA SER A 222 15.28 -18.16 -7.64
C SER A 222 15.23 -19.68 -7.66
N VAL A 223 14.96 -20.24 -8.81
CA VAL A 223 14.84 -21.68 -9.04
C VAL A 223 15.76 -22.14 -10.15
N ARG A 224 16.13 -23.43 -10.10
CA ARG A 224 16.91 -24.06 -11.17
C ARG A 224 15.98 -24.45 -12.33
N GLY A 225 16.41 -24.17 -13.56
CA GLY A 225 15.71 -24.62 -14.77
C GLY A 225 15.60 -26.13 -14.84
N LYS A 226 14.54 -26.64 -15.44
CA LYS A 226 14.27 -28.10 -15.49
C LYS A 226 15.18 -28.84 -16.47
N THR A 227 15.62 -28.20 -17.54
CA THR A 227 16.34 -28.83 -18.66
C THR A 227 17.79 -28.42 -18.76
N ASP A 228 18.10 -27.15 -18.52
CA ASP A 228 19.43 -26.55 -18.68
C ASP A 228 20.16 -26.35 -17.35
N PHE A 229 19.46 -26.56 -16.23
CA PHE A 229 19.96 -26.36 -14.87
C PHE A 229 20.42 -24.92 -14.55
N GLU A 230 20.19 -23.99 -15.43
CA GLU A 230 20.41 -22.55 -15.14
C GLU A 230 19.53 -22.07 -14.00
N LYS A 231 20.07 -21.24 -13.11
CA LYS A 231 19.28 -20.60 -12.07
C LYS A 231 18.63 -19.35 -12.63
N LEU A 232 17.32 -19.29 -12.57
CA LEU A 232 16.52 -18.15 -12.99
C LEU A 232 16.00 -17.41 -11.77
N LEU A 233 15.88 -16.09 -11.88
CA LEU A 233 15.27 -15.26 -10.85
C LEU A 233 13.78 -15.60 -10.74
N GLY A 234 13.26 -15.57 -9.52
CA GLY A 234 11.84 -15.48 -9.24
C GLY A 234 11.38 -14.01 -9.13
N LEU A 235 10.14 -13.82 -8.74
CA LEU A 235 9.55 -12.51 -8.59
C LEU A 235 10.21 -11.70 -7.47
N THR A 236 10.58 -12.34 -6.38
CA THR A 236 11.25 -11.71 -5.23
C THR A 236 12.57 -11.05 -5.66
N GLU A 237 13.47 -11.81 -6.30
CA GLU A 237 14.75 -11.26 -6.73
C GLU A 237 14.55 -10.24 -7.85
N THR A 238 13.60 -10.48 -8.76
CA THR A 238 13.29 -9.53 -9.82
C THR A 238 12.79 -8.19 -9.25
N GLY A 239 11.89 -8.22 -8.28
CA GLY A 239 11.40 -7.03 -7.59
C GLY A 239 12.52 -6.21 -6.94
N LEU A 240 13.53 -6.88 -6.36
CA LEU A 240 14.70 -6.23 -5.77
C LEU A 240 15.72 -5.74 -6.80
N TYR A 241 15.86 -6.44 -7.92
CA TYR A 241 16.87 -6.18 -8.95
C TYR A 241 16.46 -5.07 -9.93
N ARG A 242 15.15 -5.00 -10.27
CA ARG A 242 14.62 -4.07 -11.27
C ARG A 242 14.19 -2.76 -10.60
N ASP A 243 15.00 -1.72 -10.71
CA ASP A 243 14.81 -0.43 -10.03
C ASP A 243 13.47 0.25 -10.38
N GLU A 244 12.93 -0.01 -11.57
CA GLU A 244 11.65 0.56 -12.03
C GLU A 244 10.42 0.00 -11.32
N LEU A 245 10.48 -1.23 -10.78
CA LEU A 245 9.35 -1.84 -10.09
C LEU A 245 9.15 -1.25 -8.69
N TYR A 246 7.92 -1.02 -8.30
CA TYR A 246 7.57 -0.82 -6.91
C TYR A 246 7.54 -2.17 -6.17
N VAL A 247 7.82 -2.15 -4.87
CA VAL A 247 7.67 -3.33 -4.02
C VAL A 247 6.86 -2.97 -2.78
N GLU A 248 5.79 -3.73 -2.54
CA GLU A 248 5.08 -3.67 -1.27
C GLU A 248 5.81 -4.49 -0.23
N ALA A 249 5.81 -4.02 1.02
CA ALA A 249 6.42 -4.71 2.14
C ALA A 249 5.53 -4.63 3.39
N ILE A 250 5.16 -5.79 3.95
CA ILE A 250 4.46 -5.88 5.22
C ILE A 250 5.50 -5.77 6.35
N ALA A 251 5.83 -4.53 6.72
CA ALA A 251 6.91 -4.23 7.66
C ALA A 251 6.44 -4.30 9.14
N ASP A 252 5.63 -5.28 9.48
CA ASP A 252 5.03 -5.49 10.81
C ASP A 252 5.95 -6.19 11.81
N GLY A 253 7.13 -6.65 11.37
CA GLY A 253 8.11 -7.37 12.18
C GLY A 253 7.82 -8.88 12.32
N LYS A 254 6.77 -9.38 11.67
CA LYS A 254 6.36 -10.80 11.65
C LYS A 254 6.39 -11.40 10.25
N HIS A 255 5.73 -10.77 9.27
CA HIS A 255 5.87 -11.16 7.87
C HIS A 255 7.31 -10.97 7.42
N LEU A 256 7.89 -9.81 7.70
CA LEU A 256 9.27 -9.50 7.40
C LEU A 256 10.04 -9.21 8.70
N SER A 257 11.11 -9.97 8.93
CA SER A 257 12.02 -9.68 10.03
C SER A 257 12.72 -8.33 9.82
N LYS A 258 13.20 -7.72 10.91
CA LYS A 258 14.01 -6.50 10.87
C LYS A 258 15.12 -6.54 9.82
N ASP A 259 15.84 -7.67 9.73
CA ASP A 259 16.98 -7.78 8.84
C ASP A 259 16.54 -7.91 7.38
N LEU A 260 15.38 -8.53 7.14
CA LEU A 260 14.81 -8.63 5.79
C LEU A 260 14.30 -7.28 5.28
N VAL A 261 13.66 -6.48 6.14
CA VAL A 261 13.29 -5.09 5.81
C VAL A 261 14.54 -4.27 5.46
N LYS A 262 15.63 -4.39 6.26
CA LYS A 262 16.90 -3.73 5.94
C LYS A 262 17.51 -4.19 4.63
N PHE A 263 17.37 -5.48 4.32
CA PHE A 263 17.84 -6.03 3.05
C PHE A 263 17.09 -5.44 1.86
N ILE A 264 15.76 -5.32 1.95
CA ILE A 264 14.94 -4.63 0.94
C ILE A 264 15.46 -3.22 0.72
N HIS A 265 15.63 -2.43 1.78
CA HIS A 265 16.13 -1.04 1.68
C HIS A 265 17.57 -0.94 1.17
N LYS A 266 18.37 -1.98 1.29
CA LYS A 266 19.73 -2.03 0.74
C LYS A 266 19.73 -2.31 -0.77
N CYS A 267 18.77 -3.10 -1.25
CA CYS A 267 18.69 -3.54 -2.63
C CYS A 267 17.83 -2.63 -3.51
N LYS A 268 16.85 -1.94 -2.92
CA LYS A 268 15.81 -1.21 -3.64
C LYS A 268 15.92 0.29 -3.45
N PRO A 269 15.74 1.12 -4.52
CA PRO A 269 15.60 2.56 -4.38
C PRO A 269 14.49 2.92 -3.38
N ALA A 270 14.76 3.88 -2.49
CA ALA A 270 13.86 4.21 -1.38
C ALA A 270 12.49 4.74 -1.85
N ASP A 271 12.43 5.36 -3.03
CA ASP A 271 11.21 5.86 -3.68
C ASP A 271 10.38 4.75 -4.36
N LYS A 272 10.83 3.51 -4.29
CA LYS A 272 10.17 2.32 -4.86
C LYS A 272 9.69 1.32 -3.81
N ILE A 273 9.80 1.64 -2.53
CA ILE A 273 9.34 0.79 -1.43
C ILE A 273 8.04 1.36 -0.87
N ILE A 274 7.02 0.54 -0.80
CA ILE A 274 5.71 0.89 -0.22
C ILE A 274 5.47 -0.02 0.98
N TYR A 275 5.22 0.56 2.16
CA TYR A 275 4.73 -0.22 3.29
C TYR A 275 3.22 -0.33 3.20
N VAL A 276 2.73 -1.56 3.29
CA VAL A 276 1.30 -1.90 3.31
C VAL A 276 0.96 -2.64 4.58
N SER A 277 -0.28 -2.50 5.05
CA SER A 277 -0.68 -3.21 6.25
C SER A 277 -1.00 -4.67 5.97
N ASP A 278 -1.61 -4.97 4.85
CA ASP A 278 -2.25 -6.27 4.61
C ASP A 278 -3.11 -6.68 5.81
N SER A 279 -3.82 -5.67 6.39
CA SER A 279 -4.57 -5.88 7.61
C SER A 279 -5.90 -6.57 7.34
N LEU A 280 -6.29 -7.41 8.30
CA LEU A 280 -7.51 -8.21 8.26
C LEU A 280 -8.54 -7.70 9.27
N SER A 281 -9.75 -8.28 9.22
CA SER A 281 -10.86 -7.96 10.13
C SER A 281 -10.50 -7.91 11.63
N PRO A 282 -9.58 -8.72 12.20
CA PRO A 282 -9.20 -8.59 13.62
C PRO A 282 -8.33 -7.36 13.95
N ALA A 283 -7.86 -6.58 12.97
CA ALA A 283 -7.10 -5.36 13.27
C ALA A 283 -7.95 -4.40 14.13
N GLY A 284 -7.40 -3.98 15.27
CA GLY A 284 -8.10 -3.14 16.24
C GLY A 284 -9.07 -3.88 17.17
N MET A 285 -9.19 -5.19 17.07
CA MET A 285 -10.10 -6.03 17.86
C MET A 285 -9.34 -6.84 18.93
N PRO A 286 -10.05 -7.39 19.95
CA PRO A 286 -9.47 -8.38 20.85
C PRO A 286 -8.94 -9.60 20.10
N LEU A 287 -8.02 -10.33 20.74
CA LEU A 287 -7.51 -11.59 20.18
C LEU A 287 -8.63 -12.65 20.11
N GLY A 288 -8.65 -13.47 19.07
CA GLY A 288 -9.67 -14.49 18.93
C GLY A 288 -9.90 -14.99 17.49
N GLU A 289 -11.07 -15.60 17.30
CA GLU A 289 -11.50 -16.15 16.01
C GLU A 289 -12.24 -15.09 15.19
N TYR A 290 -11.90 -14.99 13.89
CA TYR A 290 -12.46 -14.04 12.93
C TYR A 290 -12.64 -14.71 11.56
N LYS A 291 -12.99 -13.91 10.54
CA LYS A 291 -13.12 -14.32 9.15
C LYS A 291 -12.18 -13.53 8.23
N LEU A 292 -11.67 -14.22 7.20
CA LEU A 292 -11.07 -13.63 5.99
C LEU A 292 -11.86 -14.18 4.80
N GLY A 293 -12.75 -13.36 4.23
CA GLY A 293 -13.74 -13.89 3.30
C GLY A 293 -14.53 -15.04 3.94
N GLU A 294 -14.46 -16.24 3.38
CA GLU A 294 -15.13 -17.45 3.90
C GLU A 294 -14.24 -18.27 4.86
N HIS A 295 -12.94 -17.96 4.98
CA HIS A 295 -12.02 -18.71 5.83
C HIS A 295 -12.07 -18.27 7.30
N ASP A 296 -12.01 -19.27 8.20
CA ASP A 296 -11.78 -19.02 9.63
C ASP A 296 -10.31 -18.70 9.87
N ILE A 297 -10.08 -17.60 10.59
CA ILE A 297 -8.75 -17.17 11.02
C ILE A 297 -8.70 -16.99 12.53
N PHE A 298 -7.50 -17.06 13.09
CA PHE A 298 -7.23 -16.81 14.51
C PHE A 298 -6.19 -15.71 14.66
N SER A 299 -6.53 -14.64 15.39
CA SER A 299 -5.60 -13.54 15.66
C SER A 299 -4.82 -13.76 16.95
N THR A 300 -3.52 -13.54 16.88
CA THR A 300 -2.62 -13.38 18.02
C THR A 300 -2.36 -11.90 18.27
N ASP A 301 -1.49 -11.56 19.24
CA ASP A 301 -1.05 -10.17 19.47
C ASP A 301 -0.12 -9.63 18.37
N GLU A 302 0.23 -10.44 17.41
CA GLU A 302 1.23 -10.15 16.37
C GLU A 302 0.65 -10.17 14.96
N VAL A 303 -0.02 -11.28 14.58
CA VAL A 303 -0.60 -11.53 13.24
C VAL A 303 -1.84 -12.42 13.34
N ALA A 304 -2.57 -12.56 12.23
CA ALA A 304 -3.60 -13.57 12.08
C ALA A 304 -3.09 -14.79 11.30
N TYR A 305 -3.51 -15.97 11.73
CA TYR A 305 -3.22 -17.26 11.08
C TYR A 305 -4.51 -17.87 10.53
N LEU A 306 -4.39 -18.70 9.49
CA LEU A 306 -5.45 -19.65 9.17
C LEU A 306 -5.70 -20.55 10.38
N LYS A 307 -6.96 -20.96 10.61
CA LYS A 307 -7.35 -21.73 11.80
C LYS A 307 -6.57 -23.05 11.96
N ASP A 308 -6.16 -23.64 10.87
CA ASP A 308 -5.32 -24.86 10.84
C ASP A 308 -3.80 -24.58 11.03
N MET A 309 -3.43 -23.32 11.25
CA MET A 309 -2.03 -22.85 11.43
C MET A 309 -1.11 -23.16 10.24
N SER A 310 -1.65 -23.43 9.06
CA SER A 310 -0.86 -23.76 7.86
C SER A 310 -0.16 -22.54 7.24
N SER A 311 -0.69 -21.32 7.47
CA SER A 311 -0.12 -20.07 6.95
C SER A 311 -0.48 -18.89 7.84
N ILE A 312 0.36 -17.84 7.79
CA ILE A 312 -0.08 -16.48 8.17
C ILE A 312 -1.18 -16.09 7.18
N ALA A 313 -2.27 -15.55 7.68
CA ALA A 313 -3.39 -15.11 6.87
C ALA A 313 -3.26 -13.63 6.45
N GLY A 314 -2.59 -12.83 7.27
CA GLY A 314 -2.32 -11.41 7.08
C GLY A 314 -2.04 -10.72 8.41
N SER A 315 -1.88 -9.41 8.40
CA SER A 315 -1.51 -8.66 9.59
C SER A 315 -2.74 -8.16 10.37
N ILE A 316 -2.48 -7.70 11.59
CA ILE A 316 -3.43 -6.98 12.44
C ILE A 316 -2.90 -5.59 12.80
N THR A 317 -1.92 -5.12 12.04
CA THR A 317 -1.23 -3.86 12.29
C THR A 317 -1.81 -2.70 11.47
N ASN A 318 -1.29 -1.51 11.66
CA ASN A 318 -1.60 -0.33 10.86
C ASN A 318 -0.31 0.43 10.50
N LEU A 319 -0.38 1.33 9.52
CA LEU A 319 0.79 2.03 9.03
C LEU A 319 1.48 2.92 10.07
N SER A 320 0.75 3.56 10.99
CA SER A 320 1.39 4.38 12.04
C SER A 320 2.19 3.53 13.04
N LYS A 321 1.76 2.29 13.30
CA LYS A 321 2.55 1.31 14.08
C LYS A 321 3.81 0.89 13.30
N MET A 322 3.70 0.69 11.98
CA MET A 322 4.86 0.37 11.12
C MET A 322 5.89 1.51 11.09
N VAL A 323 5.47 2.78 11.10
CA VAL A 323 6.39 3.92 11.23
C VAL A 323 7.26 3.76 12.48
N ARG A 324 6.66 3.47 13.65
CA ARG A 324 7.42 3.27 14.90
C ARG A 324 8.29 2.02 14.86
N LEU A 325 7.83 0.94 14.25
CA LEU A 325 8.63 -0.28 14.06
C LEU A 325 9.86 -0.01 13.19
N ALA A 326 9.69 0.73 12.08
CA ALA A 326 10.80 1.11 11.22
C ALA A 326 11.88 1.89 11.98
N LEU A 327 11.50 2.85 12.84
CA LEU A 327 12.45 3.57 13.71
C LEU A 327 13.17 2.62 14.68
N SER A 328 12.43 1.72 15.34
CA SER A 328 13.02 0.73 16.26
C SER A 328 13.97 -0.24 15.55
N HIS A 329 13.78 -0.44 14.26
CA HIS A 329 14.64 -1.22 13.38
C HIS A 329 15.86 -0.44 12.85
N GLY A 330 15.94 0.87 13.15
CA GLY A 330 17.07 1.74 12.79
C GLY A 330 16.93 2.44 11.46
N HIS A 331 15.72 2.48 10.87
CA HIS A 331 15.39 3.38 9.79
C HIS A 331 15.13 4.80 10.29
N THR A 332 15.27 5.79 9.43
CA THR A 332 14.91 7.17 9.76
C THR A 332 13.39 7.39 9.67
N LEU A 333 12.89 8.41 10.38
CA LEU A 333 11.49 8.81 10.27
C LEU A 333 11.11 9.17 8.81
N ASP A 334 12.00 9.88 8.11
CA ASP A 334 11.81 10.23 6.70
C ASP A 334 11.61 8.99 5.82
N THR A 335 12.44 7.96 6.00
CA THR A 335 12.31 6.70 5.28
C THR A 335 10.95 6.05 5.54
N ALA A 336 10.55 5.96 6.82
CA ALA A 336 9.29 5.36 7.20
C ALA A 336 8.08 6.13 6.62
N LEU A 337 8.10 7.48 6.70
CA LEU A 337 7.04 8.33 6.17
C LEU A 337 7.03 8.34 4.64
N THR A 338 8.18 8.23 3.98
CA THR A 338 8.24 8.06 2.53
C THR A 338 7.55 6.78 2.10
N CYS A 339 7.82 5.65 2.77
CA CYS A 339 7.23 4.35 2.43
C CYS A 339 5.74 4.23 2.78
N THR A 340 5.23 4.99 3.76
CA THR A 340 3.83 4.91 4.23
C THR A 340 2.94 6.04 3.70
N SER A 341 3.53 7.11 3.17
CA SER A 341 2.79 8.27 2.64
C SER A 341 3.17 8.58 1.19
N SER A 342 4.40 9.07 0.95
CA SER A 342 4.76 9.63 -0.35
C SER A 342 4.73 8.60 -1.47
N ASN A 343 5.34 7.43 -1.27
CA ASN A 343 5.44 6.41 -2.32
C ASN A 343 4.08 5.79 -2.70
N PRO A 344 3.24 5.32 -1.73
CA PRO A 344 1.94 4.78 -2.11
C PRO A 344 1.03 5.86 -2.72
N ARG A 345 1.11 7.11 -2.27
CA ARG A 345 0.36 8.21 -2.88
C ARG A 345 0.81 8.50 -4.30
N GLU A 346 2.11 8.52 -4.56
CA GLU A 346 2.67 8.70 -5.91
C GLU A 346 2.29 7.55 -6.84
N TYR A 347 2.37 6.31 -6.35
CA TYR A 347 1.95 5.12 -7.09
C TYR A 347 0.48 5.19 -7.51
N MET A 348 -0.39 5.69 -6.62
CA MET A 348 -1.82 5.88 -6.87
C MET A 348 -2.18 7.22 -7.51
N GLY A 349 -1.20 8.02 -7.92
CA GLY A 349 -1.43 9.32 -8.57
C GLY A 349 -2.05 10.38 -7.65
N LEU A 350 -1.86 10.28 -6.33
CA LEU A 350 -2.37 11.23 -5.34
C LEU A 350 -1.35 12.33 -5.06
N ASN A 351 -1.84 13.46 -4.55
CA ASN A 351 -0.96 14.55 -4.11
C ASN A 351 -0.08 14.10 -2.93
N THR A 352 1.22 14.36 -3.04
CA THR A 352 2.24 14.04 -2.03
C THR A 352 2.74 15.26 -1.28
N GLN A 353 2.32 16.47 -1.67
CA GLN A 353 2.75 17.74 -1.09
C GLN A 353 1.58 18.40 -0.34
N ILE A 354 1.92 19.22 0.63
CA ILE A 354 0.97 20.05 1.37
C ILE A 354 1.18 21.50 0.93
N LYS A 355 0.16 22.14 0.38
CA LYS A 355 0.23 23.52 -0.12
C LYS A 355 -0.91 24.35 0.43
N VAL A 356 -0.65 25.63 0.66
CA VAL A 356 -1.68 26.60 1.00
C VAL A 356 -2.71 26.65 -0.15
N GLY A 357 -3.99 26.56 0.21
CA GLY A 357 -5.11 26.50 -0.72
C GLY A 357 -5.57 25.11 -1.10
N ASP A 358 -4.79 24.07 -0.81
CA ASP A 358 -5.21 22.68 -1.05
C ASP A 358 -6.21 22.22 0.04
N LYS A 359 -7.09 21.27 -0.33
CA LYS A 359 -7.89 20.56 0.67
C LYS A 359 -6.95 19.87 1.67
N ALA A 360 -7.20 20.06 2.95
CA ALA A 360 -6.35 19.47 3.99
C ALA A 360 -6.41 17.94 3.97
N ASP A 361 -5.25 17.31 3.83
CA ASP A 361 -5.05 15.86 3.83
C ASP A 361 -3.61 15.59 4.28
N PHE A 362 -3.39 15.55 5.59
CA PHE A 362 -2.06 15.39 6.16
C PHE A 362 -2.07 14.79 7.57
N VAL A 363 -0.92 14.32 7.99
CA VAL A 363 -0.65 13.83 9.35
C VAL A 363 0.59 14.49 9.92
N VAL A 364 0.61 14.62 11.25
CA VAL A 364 1.74 15.16 12.02
C VAL A 364 2.25 14.10 12.96
N PHE A 365 3.55 13.86 12.93
CA PHE A 365 4.27 12.99 13.86
C PHE A 365 5.23 13.82 14.72
N ASP A 366 5.59 13.29 15.91
CA ASP A 366 6.79 13.74 16.62
C ASP A 366 8.05 13.01 16.09
N ASN A 367 9.23 13.43 16.55
CA ASN A 367 10.50 12.82 16.14
C ASN A 367 10.66 11.34 16.56
N ASP A 368 9.85 10.85 17.52
CA ASP A 368 9.80 9.46 17.95
C ASP A 368 8.84 8.62 17.09
N GLY A 369 8.23 9.22 16.05
CA GLY A 369 7.27 8.57 15.17
C GLY A 369 5.91 8.31 15.82
N ARG A 370 5.52 9.08 16.84
CA ARG A 370 4.18 9.01 17.41
C ARG A 370 3.27 9.96 16.64
N LEU A 371 2.12 9.45 16.24
CA LEU A 371 1.08 10.24 15.61
C LEU A 371 0.55 11.29 16.59
N LYS A 372 0.53 12.54 16.15
CA LYS A 372 0.09 13.69 16.96
C LYS A 372 -1.21 14.29 16.44
N ARG A 373 -1.39 14.30 15.14
CA ARG A 373 -2.54 14.96 14.51
C ARG A 373 -2.86 14.30 13.17
N VAL A 374 -4.13 14.16 12.88
CA VAL A 374 -4.66 13.72 11.56
C VAL A 374 -5.64 14.75 11.08
N VAL A 375 -5.51 15.17 9.84
CA VAL A 375 -6.42 16.14 9.23
C VAL A 375 -6.85 15.63 7.85
N LEU A 376 -8.16 15.52 7.65
CA LEU A 376 -8.78 15.20 6.37
C LEU A 376 -9.99 16.09 6.12
N GLY A 377 -9.82 17.09 5.26
CA GLY A 377 -10.81 18.14 5.08
C GLY A 377 -11.08 18.88 6.39
N SER A 378 -12.33 18.92 6.83
CA SER A 378 -12.75 19.55 8.08
C SER A 378 -12.64 18.62 9.30
N THR A 379 -12.30 17.35 9.11
CA THR A 379 -12.10 16.40 10.20
C THR A 379 -10.68 16.53 10.73
N GLU A 380 -10.57 16.74 12.04
CA GLU A 380 -9.30 16.83 12.75
C GLU A 380 -9.32 15.94 14.00
N ILE A 381 -8.27 15.16 14.19
CA ILE A 381 -8.06 14.28 15.35
C ILE A 381 -6.70 14.62 15.96
N ASN A 382 -6.66 14.88 17.27
CA ASN A 382 -5.44 15.17 18.02
C ASN A 382 -5.20 14.06 19.06
N TYR A 383 -3.91 13.66 19.28
CA TYR A 383 -3.47 12.58 20.16
C TYR A 383 -2.59 13.08 21.31
#